data_a0d0d925d2764bcfc666597027dfb0b1
#
_entry.id   a0d0d925d2764bcfc666597027dfb0b1
#
_cell.length_a   1.000
_cell.length_b   1.000
_cell.length_c   1.000
_cell.angle_alpha   90.00
_cell.angle_beta   90.00
_cell.angle_gamma   90.00
#
_symmetry.space_group_name_H-M   'P 1'
#
loop_
_entity.id
_entity.type
_entity.pdbx_description
1 polymer ?
#
loop_
_entity_poly.entity_id
_entity_poly.type
_entity_poly.pdbx_seq_one_letter_code
_entity_poly.pdbx_strand_id
1 'polypeptide(L)'
;MIYWKMFGSCGALLAAFLFGMWLTAPGLLGSPTEFPINRRFVAVSFNGRPLNHERLAQLPTLEVRRSAFLRLRASGSGGCNNWYSDIKLSTSGSISWGKGLTTAVVCRAQEAEARYLRALHEAVRWRTEEGFLILENDADVLRFLLAPR
;
A
#
# COMPACT_ATOMS: atom_id res chain seq x y z
N MET A 1 -88.17 -22.44 -5.57
CA MET A 1 -87.37 -23.52 -6.20
C MET A 1 -85.95 -23.01 -6.33
N ILE A 2 -85.18 -23.34 -5.41
CA ILE A 2 -84.27 -24.49 -5.32
C ILE A 2 -82.97 -24.29 -6.06
N TYR A 3 -81.91 -24.44 -5.26
CA TYR A 3 -80.52 -24.82 -5.39
C TYR A 3 -79.51 -23.67 -5.67
N TRP A 4 -78.69 -23.30 -4.73
CA TRP A 4 -77.62 -23.89 -3.92
C TRP A 4 -76.54 -24.59 -4.74
N LYS A 5 -75.34 -24.03 -4.73
CA LYS A 5 -74.02 -24.67 -4.55
C LYS A 5 -72.93 -23.58 -4.63
N MET A 6 -72.30 -23.24 -3.55
CA MET A 6 -71.20 -23.93 -2.88
C MET A 6 -69.91 -24.05 -3.70
N PHE A 7 -68.89 -23.49 -3.07
CA PHE A 7 -67.51 -23.86 -3.05
C PHE A 7 -66.56 -23.37 -4.15
N GLY A 8 -65.54 -22.75 -3.68
CA GLY A 8 -64.27 -22.69 -4.31
C GLY A 8 -63.31 -21.69 -3.62
N SER A 9 -63.06 -21.92 -2.32
CA SER A 9 -61.91 -21.32 -1.66
C SER A 9 -60.62 -21.89 -2.29
N CYS A 10 -59.90 -21.08 -2.99
CA CYS A 10 -58.54 -21.43 -3.36
C CYS A 10 -57.63 -20.28 -2.94
N GLY A 11 -57.11 -20.45 -1.73
CA GLY A 11 -56.08 -19.59 -1.19
C GLY A 11 -54.80 -19.71 -2.01
N ALA A 12 -54.53 -18.71 -2.78
CA ALA A 12 -53.22 -18.58 -3.39
C ALA A 12 -52.25 -18.01 -2.34
N LEU A 13 -51.53 -18.90 -1.70
CA LEU A 13 -50.34 -18.55 -0.92
C LEU A 13 -49.29 -17.95 -1.87
N LEU A 14 -49.23 -16.63 -1.92
CA LEU A 14 -48.12 -15.92 -2.47
C LEU A 14 -46.93 -16.10 -1.52
N ALA A 15 -46.16 -17.16 -1.74
CA ALA A 15 -44.83 -17.29 -1.20
C ALA A 15 -43.98 -16.19 -1.82
N ALA A 16 -43.83 -15.09 -1.11
CA ALA A 16 -42.83 -14.07 -1.42
C ALA A 16 -41.44 -14.69 -1.22
N PHE A 17 -40.88 -15.20 -2.29
CA PHE A 17 -39.46 -15.50 -2.36
C PHE A 17 -38.72 -14.18 -2.28
N LEU A 18 -38.40 -13.79 -1.04
CA LEU A 18 -37.35 -12.79 -0.80
C LEU A 18 -36.03 -13.41 -1.22
N PHE A 19 -35.71 -13.27 -2.50
CA PHE A 19 -34.37 -13.44 -2.99
C PHE A 19 -33.52 -12.35 -2.32
N GLY A 20 -33.00 -12.72 -1.17
CA GLY A 20 -31.95 -11.92 -0.53
C GLY A 20 -30.77 -11.83 -1.47
N MET A 21 -30.75 -10.77 -2.26
CA MET A 21 -29.60 -10.40 -3.06
C MET A 21 -28.50 -9.98 -2.08
N TRP A 22 -27.72 -10.96 -1.66
CA TRP A 22 -26.45 -10.70 -0.98
C TRP A 22 -25.59 -9.93 -1.98
N LEU A 23 -25.66 -8.63 -1.91
CA LEU A 23 -24.62 -7.75 -2.42
C LEU A 23 -23.36 -8.06 -1.58
N THR A 24 -22.60 -9.05 -2.03
CA THR A 24 -21.22 -9.19 -1.61
C THR A 24 -20.52 -7.95 -2.13
N ALA A 25 -20.41 -6.94 -1.28
CA ALA A 25 -19.55 -5.79 -1.55
C ALA A 25 -18.10 -6.34 -1.71
N PRO A 26 -17.50 -6.26 -2.91
CA PRO A 26 -16.10 -6.57 -3.05
C PRO A 26 -15.34 -5.38 -2.45
N GLY A 27 -14.86 -5.52 -1.24
CA GLY A 27 -14.14 -4.39 -0.65
C GLY A 27 -13.75 -4.50 0.82
N LEU A 28 -14.08 -5.61 1.50
CA LEU A 28 -13.73 -5.79 2.91
C LEU A 28 -12.56 -6.75 3.16
N LEU A 29 -11.71 -6.98 2.15
CA LEU A 29 -10.37 -7.47 2.44
C LEU A 29 -9.56 -6.25 2.86
N GLY A 30 -9.60 -5.94 4.15
CA GLY A 30 -8.82 -4.86 4.73
C GLY A 30 -7.37 -4.98 4.29
N SER A 31 -6.81 -3.89 3.80
CA SER A 31 -5.36 -3.79 3.58
C SER A 31 -4.67 -4.31 4.83
N PRO A 32 -3.61 -5.11 4.72
CA PRO A 32 -2.92 -5.62 5.88
C PRO A 32 -2.58 -4.46 6.80
N THR A 33 -3.06 -4.54 8.03
CA THR A 33 -2.92 -3.49 9.04
C THR A 33 -1.50 -3.40 9.61
N GLU A 34 -0.59 -4.25 9.13
CA GLU A 34 0.78 -4.32 9.60
C GLU A 34 1.76 -4.04 8.46
N PHE A 35 2.66 -3.09 8.73
CA PHE A 35 3.75 -2.76 7.81
C PHE A 35 4.73 -3.95 7.72
N PRO A 36 5.12 -4.39 6.52
CA PRO A 36 6.00 -5.55 6.36
C PRO A 36 7.46 -5.22 6.73
N ILE A 37 7.79 -5.30 8.02
CA ILE A 37 9.15 -5.11 8.54
C ILE A 37 10.04 -6.33 8.24
N ASN A 38 11.37 -6.14 8.30
CA ASN A 38 12.39 -7.16 8.00
C ASN A 38 12.30 -7.72 6.57
N ARG A 39 11.80 -6.90 5.67
CA ARG A 39 11.68 -7.21 4.25
C ARG A 39 12.34 -6.11 3.44
N ARG A 40 13.02 -6.52 2.38
CA ARG A 40 13.64 -5.59 1.43
C ARG A 40 12.69 -5.36 0.26
N PHE A 41 12.52 -4.11 -0.10
CA PHE A 41 11.69 -3.66 -1.20
C PHE A 41 12.54 -2.91 -2.23
N VAL A 42 12.12 -2.99 -3.48
CA VAL A 42 12.71 -2.25 -4.60
C VAL A 42 11.65 -1.30 -5.14
N ALA A 43 12.00 -0.02 -5.27
CA ALA A 43 11.11 0.96 -5.87
C ALA A 43 10.99 0.69 -7.37
N VAL A 44 9.76 0.57 -7.86
CA VAL A 44 9.47 0.22 -9.25
C VAL A 44 8.79 1.34 -10.01
N SER A 45 8.10 2.25 -9.32
CA SER A 45 7.53 3.44 -9.96
C SER A 45 7.47 4.63 -9.03
N PHE A 46 7.48 5.82 -9.63
CA PHE A 46 7.29 7.11 -9.00
C PHE A 46 6.24 7.90 -9.81
N ASN A 47 5.14 8.26 -9.14
CA ASN A 47 3.99 8.95 -9.76
C ASN A 47 3.49 8.23 -11.03
N GLY A 48 3.36 6.90 -10.95
CA GLY A 48 2.91 6.06 -12.05
C GLY A 48 3.93 5.85 -13.18
N ARG A 49 5.10 6.50 -13.12
CA ARG A 49 6.17 6.31 -14.11
C ARG A 49 7.14 5.24 -13.63
N PRO A 50 7.46 4.24 -14.45
CA PRO A 50 8.46 3.23 -14.10
C PRO A 50 9.81 3.87 -13.79
N LEU A 51 10.44 3.40 -12.72
CA LEU A 51 11.85 3.69 -12.45
C LEU A 51 12.71 2.74 -13.27
N ASN A 52 13.70 3.28 -13.96
CA ASN A 52 14.62 2.52 -14.81
C ASN A 52 16.08 2.84 -14.48
N HIS A 53 16.96 1.91 -14.85
CA HIS A 53 18.40 2.03 -14.65
C HIS A 53 19.06 3.11 -15.55
N GLU A 54 18.38 3.65 -16.54
CA GLU A 54 18.96 4.68 -17.41
C GLU A 54 19.18 6.01 -16.68
N ARG A 55 18.36 6.26 -15.64
CA ARG A 55 18.41 7.49 -14.85
C ARG A 55 19.00 7.30 -13.46
N LEU A 56 19.14 6.07 -13.01
CA LEU A 56 19.65 5.70 -11.69
C LEU A 56 20.71 4.62 -11.85
N ALA A 57 21.80 4.70 -11.10
CA ALA A 57 22.85 3.68 -11.13
C ALA A 57 22.32 2.29 -10.72
N GLN A 58 21.34 2.30 -9.81
CA GLN A 58 20.57 1.12 -9.40
C GLN A 58 19.17 1.54 -8.98
N LEU A 59 18.23 0.61 -8.98
CA LEU A 59 16.88 0.88 -8.47
C LEU A 59 16.95 1.18 -6.97
N PRO A 60 16.21 2.20 -6.50
CA PRO A 60 16.16 2.53 -5.08
C PRO A 60 15.57 1.39 -4.26
N THR A 61 16.04 1.26 -3.04
CA THR A 61 15.59 0.20 -2.13
C THR A 61 15.14 0.78 -0.80
N LEU A 62 14.26 0.03 -0.13
CA LEU A 62 13.75 0.32 1.20
C LEU A 62 13.72 -0.96 2.01
N GLU A 63 14.23 -0.91 3.22
CA GLU A 63 14.08 -1.95 4.22
C GLU A 63 13.78 -1.30 5.57
N VAL A 64 12.78 -1.83 6.28
CA VAL A 64 12.47 -1.39 7.64
C VAL A 64 12.80 -2.51 8.61
N ARG A 65 13.66 -2.22 9.57
CA ARG A 65 14.07 -3.15 10.61
C ARG A 65 13.79 -2.60 12.00
N ARG A 66 13.59 -3.51 12.94
CA ARG A 66 13.52 -3.17 14.36
C ARG A 66 14.94 -3.11 14.92
N SER A 67 15.30 -1.97 15.53
CA SER A 67 16.57 -1.82 16.24
C SER A 67 16.50 -2.41 17.65
N ALA A 68 17.65 -2.51 18.34
CA ALA A 68 17.78 -3.08 19.68
C ALA A 68 16.86 -2.45 20.74
N PHE A 69 16.44 -1.21 20.56
CA PHE A 69 15.53 -0.48 21.47
C PHE A 69 14.10 -0.42 20.97
N LEU A 70 13.65 -1.41 20.22
CA LEU A 70 12.31 -1.50 19.62
C LEU A 70 11.94 -0.32 18.70
N ARG A 71 12.91 0.53 18.34
CA ARG A 71 12.72 1.59 17.37
C ARG A 71 12.74 1.01 15.96
N LEU A 72 11.94 1.56 15.10
CA LEU A 72 11.97 1.19 13.69
C LEU A 72 12.96 2.10 12.96
N ARG A 73 13.80 1.48 12.15
CA ARG A 73 14.74 2.15 11.27
C ARG A 73 14.49 1.73 9.84
N ALA A 74 14.29 2.70 8.98
CA ALA A 74 14.26 2.52 7.55
C ALA A 74 15.67 2.78 6.98
N SER A 75 16.06 2.01 5.99
CA SER A 75 17.34 2.16 5.29
C SER A 75 17.23 1.63 3.86
N GLY A 76 18.16 2.04 3.02
CA GLY A 76 18.21 1.56 1.64
C GLY A 76 19.19 2.34 0.79
N SER A 77 19.04 2.22 -0.52
CA SER A 77 19.73 3.01 -1.53
C SER A 77 18.76 4.00 -2.16
N GLY A 78 19.21 5.21 -2.43
CA GLY A 78 18.46 6.19 -3.23
C GLY A 78 18.64 6.02 -4.73
N GLY A 79 19.48 5.05 -5.13
CA GLY A 79 19.89 4.84 -6.51
C GLY A 79 21.37 5.13 -6.78
N CYS A 80 22.00 5.90 -5.91
CA CYS A 80 23.42 6.23 -5.91
C CYS A 80 23.98 6.15 -4.48
N ASN A 81 23.32 6.83 -3.56
CA ASN A 81 23.73 6.91 -2.17
C ASN A 81 22.92 5.96 -1.29
N ASN A 82 23.54 5.50 -0.22
CA ASN A 82 22.83 4.82 0.86
C ASN A 82 22.24 5.84 1.82
N TRP A 83 21.07 5.52 2.36
CA TRP A 83 20.37 6.36 3.31
C TRP A 83 19.80 5.55 4.47
N TYR A 84 19.55 6.20 5.58
CA TYR A 84 18.78 5.65 6.69
C TYR A 84 18.05 6.76 7.46
N SER A 85 16.97 6.39 8.12
CA SER A 85 16.16 7.27 8.98
C SER A 85 15.44 6.45 10.04
N ASP A 86 15.27 7.01 11.21
CA ASP A 86 14.31 6.46 12.17
C ASP A 86 12.90 6.77 11.68
N ILE A 87 11.97 5.85 11.89
CA ILE A 87 10.57 6.03 11.48
C ILE A 87 9.61 5.64 12.59
N LYS A 88 8.40 6.18 12.52
CA LYS A 88 7.25 5.72 13.30
C LYS A 88 6.15 5.31 12.35
N LEU A 89 5.52 4.18 12.63
CA LEU A 89 4.41 3.64 11.86
C LEU A 89 3.20 3.51 12.77
N SER A 90 2.02 3.77 12.23
CA SER A 90 0.76 3.47 12.91
C SER A 90 0.00 2.35 12.19
N THR A 91 -0.89 1.69 12.91
CA THR A 91 -1.82 0.69 12.36
C THR A 91 -2.87 1.32 11.44
N SER A 92 -3.06 2.64 11.51
CA SER A 92 -3.94 3.40 10.62
C SER A 92 -3.31 3.73 9.26
N GLY A 93 -2.09 3.25 9.00
CA GLY A 93 -1.41 3.49 7.72
C GLY A 93 -0.62 4.81 7.67
N SER A 94 -0.39 5.49 8.81
CA SER A 94 0.48 6.66 8.80
C SER A 94 1.94 6.29 9.00
N ILE A 95 2.83 7.09 8.40
CA ILE A 95 4.27 7.01 8.55
C ILE A 95 4.81 8.39 8.86
N SER A 96 5.78 8.48 9.75
CA SER A 96 6.55 9.69 10.01
C SER A 96 8.04 9.40 10.05
N TRP A 97 8.83 10.30 9.49
CA TRP A 97 10.25 10.18 9.32
C TRP A 97 11.00 11.03 10.33
N GLY A 98 12.04 10.46 10.92
CA GLY A 98 13.01 11.19 11.76
C GLY A 98 14.09 11.83 10.92
N LYS A 99 15.17 12.22 11.58
CA LYS A 99 16.36 12.74 10.86
C LYS A 99 16.95 11.63 10.00
N GLY A 100 17.03 11.89 8.70
CA GLY A 100 17.71 11.03 7.74
C GLY A 100 19.18 11.39 7.61
N LEU A 101 20.02 10.39 7.30
CA LEU A 101 21.40 10.56 6.89
C LEU A 101 21.59 9.84 5.55
N THR A 102 22.37 10.46 4.68
CA THR A 102 22.68 9.95 3.35
C THR A 102 24.18 10.06 3.12
N THR A 103 24.78 9.07 2.48
CA THR A 103 26.16 9.21 1.99
C THR A 103 26.21 10.29 0.90
N ALA A 104 27.38 10.88 0.67
CA ALA A 104 27.55 11.99 -0.27
C ALA A 104 28.48 11.60 -1.43
N VAL A 105 28.12 10.55 -2.15
CA VAL A 105 28.83 10.15 -3.38
C VAL A 105 28.27 10.96 -4.55
N VAL A 106 29.16 11.54 -5.34
CA VAL A 106 28.78 12.25 -6.57
C VAL A 106 28.49 11.24 -7.68
N CYS A 107 27.31 11.31 -8.26
CA CYS A 107 26.90 10.46 -9.37
C CYS A 107 26.08 11.22 -10.41
N ARG A 108 25.98 10.67 -11.62
CA ARG A 108 25.20 11.27 -12.72
C ARG A 108 23.71 11.37 -12.41
N ALA A 109 23.21 10.53 -11.50
CA ALA A 109 21.78 10.43 -11.16
C ALA A 109 21.39 11.28 -9.95
N GLN A 110 22.25 12.19 -9.47
CA GLN A 110 22.04 12.92 -8.23
C GLN A 110 20.70 13.67 -8.16
N GLU A 111 20.25 14.26 -9.25
CA GLU A 111 18.96 14.96 -9.29
C GLU A 111 17.78 14.00 -9.18
N ALA A 112 17.84 12.87 -9.88
CA ALA A 112 16.79 11.84 -9.79
C ALA A 112 16.73 11.21 -8.40
N GLU A 113 17.89 10.94 -7.80
CA GLU A 113 18.00 10.46 -6.42
C GLU A 113 17.44 11.47 -5.42
N ALA A 114 17.79 12.74 -5.55
CA ALA A 114 17.31 13.79 -4.65
C ALA A 114 15.78 13.92 -4.70
N ARG A 115 15.16 13.80 -5.88
CA ARG A 115 13.71 13.79 -6.01
C ARG A 115 13.07 12.56 -5.36
N TYR A 116 13.66 11.39 -5.58
CA TYR A 116 13.19 10.16 -4.95
C TYR A 116 13.26 10.24 -3.42
N LEU A 117 14.42 10.64 -2.87
CA LEU A 117 14.63 10.74 -1.42
C LEU A 117 13.69 11.78 -0.79
N ARG A 118 13.43 12.89 -1.47
CA ARG A 118 12.45 13.88 -1.01
C ARG A 118 11.06 13.27 -0.93
N ALA A 119 10.56 12.67 -2.00
CA ALA A 119 9.25 12.02 -2.03
C ALA A 119 9.12 10.94 -0.96
N LEU A 120 10.20 10.17 -0.73
CA LEU A 120 10.25 9.15 0.30
C LEU A 120 10.10 9.75 1.70
N HIS A 121 10.87 10.79 2.05
CA HIS A 121 10.84 11.42 3.37
C HIS A 121 9.62 12.31 3.61
N GLU A 122 8.94 12.74 2.56
CA GLU A 122 7.68 13.50 2.63
C GLU A 122 6.44 12.59 2.61
N ALA A 123 6.60 11.28 2.41
CA ALA A 123 5.49 10.34 2.51
C ALA A 123 4.93 10.32 3.94
N VAL A 124 3.62 10.44 4.05
CA VAL A 124 2.89 10.49 5.32
C VAL A 124 1.93 9.32 5.50
N ARG A 125 1.67 8.58 4.42
CA ARG A 125 0.80 7.39 4.42
C ARG A 125 1.52 6.20 3.80
N TRP A 126 1.15 5.03 4.28
CA TRP A 126 1.55 3.77 3.69
C TRP A 126 0.36 2.83 3.57
N ARG A 127 0.38 1.97 2.56
CA ARG A 127 -0.53 0.84 2.41
C ARG A 127 0.12 -0.26 1.61
N THR A 128 -0.47 -1.45 1.66
CA THR A 128 -0.12 -2.55 0.76
C THR A 128 -1.32 -2.84 -0.14
N GLU A 129 -1.06 -3.00 -1.43
CA GLU A 129 -2.08 -3.23 -2.44
C GLU A 129 -1.49 -4.10 -3.55
N GLU A 130 -2.16 -5.20 -3.89
CA GLU A 130 -1.74 -6.12 -4.97
C GLU A 130 -0.27 -6.57 -4.89
N GLY A 131 0.27 -6.76 -3.68
CA GLY A 131 1.66 -7.16 -3.48
C GLY A 131 2.68 -6.01 -3.50
N PHE A 132 2.23 -4.78 -3.72
CA PHE A 132 3.05 -3.58 -3.61
C PHE A 132 2.97 -2.98 -2.22
N LEU A 133 4.09 -2.46 -1.73
CA LEU A 133 4.11 -1.46 -0.68
C LEU A 133 4.03 -0.09 -1.36
N ILE A 134 3.09 0.73 -0.92
CA ILE A 134 2.87 2.08 -1.43
C ILE A 134 3.16 3.06 -0.31
N LEU A 135 4.00 4.04 -0.59
CA LEU A 135 4.26 5.20 0.26
C LEU A 135 3.81 6.45 -0.49
N GLU A 136 3.06 7.32 0.18
CA GLU A 136 2.47 8.46 -0.50
C GLU A 136 2.27 9.68 0.41
N ASN A 137 2.18 10.83 -0.23
CA ASN A 137 1.62 12.07 0.28
C ASN A 137 0.61 12.63 -0.74
N ASP A 138 0.22 13.89 -0.61
CA ASP A 138 -0.77 14.48 -1.51
C ASP A 138 -0.22 14.78 -2.92
N ALA A 139 1.10 14.81 -3.09
CA ALA A 139 1.78 15.13 -4.34
C ALA A 139 2.46 13.92 -4.99
N ASP A 140 2.98 13.00 -4.18
CA ASP A 140 3.86 11.94 -4.64
C ASP A 140 3.39 10.56 -4.21
N VAL A 141 3.57 9.59 -5.10
CA VAL A 141 3.27 8.16 -4.89
C VAL A 141 4.48 7.31 -5.29
N LEU A 142 5.03 6.58 -4.35
CA LEU A 142 6.09 5.61 -4.56
C LEU A 142 5.54 4.19 -4.44
N ARG A 143 5.80 3.33 -5.42
CA ARG A 143 5.42 1.91 -5.39
C ARG A 143 6.66 1.05 -5.32
N PHE A 144 6.60 0.06 -4.45
CA PHE A 144 7.70 -0.86 -4.18
C PHE A 144 7.23 -2.30 -4.34
N LEU A 145 8.07 -3.14 -4.93
CA LEU A 145 7.92 -4.59 -4.92
C LEU A 145 8.84 -5.22 -3.87
N LEU A 146 8.42 -6.34 -3.33
CA LEU A 146 9.28 -7.17 -2.49
C LEU A 146 10.47 -7.64 -3.32
N ALA A 147 11.69 -7.38 -2.84
CA ALA A 147 12.89 -7.87 -3.50
C ALA A 147 12.94 -9.40 -3.49
N PRO A 148 13.37 -10.04 -4.57
CA PRO A 148 13.66 -11.47 -4.56
C PRO A 148 14.74 -11.77 -3.52
N ARG A 149 14.67 -12.96 -2.95
CA ARG A 149 15.68 -13.48 -2.00
C ARG A 149 16.94 -13.87 -2.71
#